data_9ee6a463a113162935529a57e57d4282
#
_entry.id   9ee6a463a113162935529a57e57d4282
#
_cell.length_a   1.000
_cell.length_b   1.000
_cell.length_c   1.000
_cell.angle_alpha   90.00
_cell.angle_beta   90.00
_cell.angle_gamma   90.00
#
_symmetry.space_group_name_H-M   'P 1'
#
loop_
_entity.id
_entity.type
_entity.pdbx_description
1 polymer ?
#
loop_
_entity_poly.entity_id
_entity_poly.type
_entity_poly.pdbx_seq_one_letter_code
_entity_poly.pdbx_strand_id
1 'polypeptide(L)'
;MDLKQRLQNHLAEIVRDRDPYLSPIAHLYVQQYIRAQLQQWGNVETHEFTVNGKIHHNLILNLPSSSKEYPPILIGAHYDGVPGSPAADDNGTGVAVLLELAKAFAAKPIKYPVRIVAFDMEEYGLLGSQAYADLLKQQGQRLRLMISLEMLGYCDDSPNSQRYPAGLERFYPDRGNFIALIGNLTALTDLIKLRGNIRGSGTKCEFLPVPSRGTIVPQTRLSDHAPFWDNGYRAMMITDTAFMRNPHYHQASDRIETLNLDFLAGVCRGLEIAIGRL
;
A
#
# COMPACT_ATOMS: atom_id res chain seq x y z
N MET A 1 -23.82 5.39 0.93
CA MET A 1 -23.00 4.34 0.24
C MET A 1 -22.11 3.71 1.29
N ASP A 2 -22.10 2.39 1.38
CA ASP A 2 -21.24 1.67 2.32
C ASP A 2 -19.78 1.61 1.84
N LEU A 3 -18.86 1.14 2.69
CA LEU A 3 -17.43 1.09 2.38
C LEU A 3 -17.13 0.16 1.18
N LYS A 4 -17.76 -1.02 1.13
CA LYS A 4 -17.56 -1.99 0.05
C LYS A 4 -17.92 -1.38 -1.32
N GLN A 5 -19.06 -0.69 -1.41
CA GLN A 5 -19.48 -0.03 -2.64
C GLN A 5 -18.56 1.12 -3.03
N ARG A 6 -18.00 1.87 -2.07
CA ARG A 6 -17.05 2.95 -2.38
C ARG A 6 -15.74 2.38 -2.92
N LEU A 7 -15.20 1.32 -2.30
CA LEU A 7 -14.01 0.62 -2.79
C LEU A 7 -14.24 0.08 -4.20
N GLN A 8 -15.40 -0.55 -4.45
CA GLN A 8 -15.77 -1.03 -5.79
C GLN A 8 -15.83 0.11 -6.83
N ASN A 9 -16.35 1.27 -6.45
CA ASN A 9 -16.39 2.44 -7.34
C ASN A 9 -14.98 2.96 -7.65
N HIS A 10 -14.07 3.01 -6.66
CA HIS A 10 -12.67 3.35 -6.91
C HIS A 10 -12.02 2.35 -7.86
N LEU A 11 -12.22 1.05 -7.64
CA LEU A 11 -11.68 0.01 -8.53
C LEU A 11 -12.19 0.14 -9.95
N ALA A 12 -13.48 0.45 -10.17
CA ALA A 12 -14.04 0.64 -11.50
C ALA A 12 -13.35 1.76 -12.30
N GLU A 13 -12.81 2.77 -11.62
CA GLU A 13 -12.07 3.87 -12.25
C GLU A 13 -10.56 3.57 -12.39
N ILE A 14 -9.98 2.75 -11.54
CA ILE A 14 -8.54 2.50 -11.47
C ILE A 14 -8.14 1.28 -12.32
N VAL A 15 -8.95 0.21 -12.32
CA VAL A 15 -8.62 -1.09 -12.93
C VAL A 15 -8.65 -1.01 -14.44
N ARG A 16 -7.47 -0.86 -15.04
CA ARG A 16 -7.18 -0.85 -16.47
C ARG A 16 -5.69 -1.05 -16.70
N ASP A 17 -5.30 -1.53 -17.86
CA ASP A 17 -3.88 -1.50 -18.23
C ASP A 17 -3.39 -0.06 -18.16
N ARG A 18 -2.50 0.21 -17.20
CA ARG A 18 -1.99 1.55 -16.87
C ARG A 18 -0.47 1.58 -16.76
N ASP A 19 0.16 0.81 -17.64
CA ASP A 19 1.60 0.88 -17.81
C ASP A 19 2.01 2.29 -18.30
N PRO A 20 3.01 2.93 -17.68
CA PRO A 20 3.39 4.32 -18.00
C PRO A 20 4.00 4.50 -19.40
N TYR A 21 4.44 3.42 -20.04
CA TYR A 21 5.05 3.48 -21.38
C TYR A 21 4.15 2.92 -22.47
N LEU A 22 3.45 1.82 -22.24
CA LEU A 22 2.64 1.15 -23.24
C LEU A 22 1.16 1.55 -23.20
N SER A 23 0.69 2.02 -22.04
CA SER A 23 -0.70 2.50 -21.85
C SER A 23 -0.75 3.91 -21.22
N PRO A 24 0.01 4.90 -21.75
CA PRO A 24 0.22 6.19 -21.08
C PRO A 24 -1.06 7.01 -20.91
N ILE A 25 -2.05 6.84 -21.79
CA ILE A 25 -3.34 7.55 -21.68
C ILE A 25 -4.12 7.03 -20.46
N ALA A 26 -4.17 5.73 -20.26
CA ALA A 26 -4.83 5.13 -19.11
C ALA A 26 -4.07 5.41 -17.80
N HIS A 27 -2.73 5.39 -17.84
CA HIS A 27 -1.89 5.79 -16.72
C HIS A 27 -2.16 7.24 -16.30
N LEU A 28 -2.17 8.18 -17.25
CA LEU A 28 -2.50 9.59 -16.99
C LEU A 28 -3.93 9.74 -16.45
N TYR A 29 -4.89 8.98 -16.98
CA TYR A 29 -6.27 9.01 -16.49
C TYR A 29 -6.34 8.61 -15.00
N VAL A 30 -5.68 7.51 -14.62
CA VAL A 30 -5.66 7.03 -13.24
C VAL A 30 -4.95 8.03 -12.33
N GLN A 31 -3.83 8.60 -12.76
CA GLN A 31 -3.15 9.67 -12.03
C GLN A 31 -4.07 10.86 -11.77
N GLN A 32 -4.81 11.33 -12.79
CA GLN A 32 -5.75 12.45 -12.66
C GLN A 32 -6.93 12.10 -11.77
N TYR A 33 -7.46 10.87 -11.86
CA TYR A 33 -8.52 10.38 -10.98
C TYR A 33 -8.07 10.43 -9.50
N ILE A 34 -6.91 9.86 -9.19
CA ILE A 34 -6.34 9.87 -7.84
C ILE A 34 -6.18 11.32 -7.34
N ARG A 35 -5.59 12.19 -8.16
CA ARG A 35 -5.43 13.61 -7.84
C ARG A 35 -6.78 14.26 -7.51
N ALA A 36 -7.79 14.07 -8.34
CA ALA A 36 -9.12 14.65 -8.13
C ALA A 36 -9.81 14.13 -6.86
N GLN A 37 -9.60 12.85 -6.53
CA GLN A 37 -10.10 12.29 -5.27
C GLN A 37 -9.39 12.90 -4.06
N LEU A 38 -8.07 12.97 -4.07
CA LEU A 38 -7.28 13.52 -2.97
C LEU A 38 -7.52 15.03 -2.79
N GLN A 39 -7.72 15.78 -3.86
CA GLN A 39 -8.01 17.22 -3.82
C GLN A 39 -9.30 17.57 -3.05
N GLN A 40 -10.22 16.63 -2.87
CA GLN A 40 -11.40 16.85 -2.02
C GLN A 40 -11.03 17.07 -0.54
N TRP A 41 -9.84 16.66 -0.12
CA TRP A 41 -9.40 16.67 1.27
C TRP A 41 -8.25 17.64 1.55
N GLY A 42 -7.67 18.25 0.53
CA GLY A 42 -6.60 19.23 0.69
C GLY A 42 -5.81 19.50 -0.58
N ASN A 43 -4.75 20.29 -0.45
CA ASN A 43 -3.85 20.57 -1.58
C ASN A 43 -2.99 19.34 -1.89
N VAL A 44 -3.02 18.90 -3.15
CA VAL A 44 -2.22 17.78 -3.64
C VAL A 44 -0.94 18.32 -4.28
N GLU A 45 0.17 18.08 -3.61
CA GLU A 45 1.51 18.37 -4.10
C GLU A 45 1.96 17.30 -5.10
N THR A 46 2.87 17.67 -5.99
CA THR A 46 3.49 16.76 -6.94
C THR A 46 4.99 16.66 -6.65
N HIS A 47 5.49 15.47 -6.47
CA HIS A 47 6.91 15.18 -6.47
C HIS A 47 7.31 14.64 -7.84
N GLU A 48 8.07 15.45 -8.58
CA GLU A 48 8.58 15.09 -9.91
C GLU A 48 9.91 14.36 -9.79
N PHE A 49 10.08 13.31 -10.60
CA PHE A 49 11.35 12.61 -10.77
C PHE A 49 11.52 12.17 -12.23
N THR A 50 12.75 11.94 -12.65
CA THR A 50 13.07 11.66 -14.06
C THR A 50 13.59 10.25 -14.21
N VAL A 51 12.98 9.48 -15.13
CA VAL A 51 13.43 8.15 -15.54
C VAL A 51 13.61 8.13 -17.05
N ASN A 52 14.79 7.80 -17.52
CA ASN A 52 15.12 7.73 -18.96
C ASN A 52 14.71 8.98 -19.75
N GLY A 53 14.87 10.18 -19.15
CA GLY A 53 14.52 11.47 -19.76
C GLY A 53 13.03 11.81 -19.77
N LYS A 54 12.17 10.99 -19.17
CA LYS A 54 10.73 11.25 -18.98
C LYS A 54 10.46 11.65 -17.53
N ILE A 55 9.55 12.61 -17.34
CA ILE A 55 9.12 13.06 -16.02
C ILE A 55 7.97 12.18 -15.55
N HIS A 56 8.08 11.69 -14.33
CA HIS A 56 7.08 10.92 -13.61
C HIS A 56 6.69 11.62 -12.30
N HIS A 57 5.56 11.23 -11.70
CA HIS A 57 4.96 12.01 -10.63
C HIS A 57 4.47 11.14 -9.47
N ASN A 58 4.97 11.36 -8.27
CA ASN A 58 4.28 10.94 -7.07
C ASN A 58 3.29 12.03 -6.64
N LEU A 59 2.10 11.63 -6.20
CA LEU A 59 1.06 12.55 -5.72
C LEU A 59 1.03 12.53 -4.20
N ILE A 60 1.05 13.70 -3.55
CA ILE A 60 1.19 13.80 -2.10
C ILE A 60 0.07 14.66 -1.53
N LEU A 61 -0.64 14.13 -0.53
CA LEU A 61 -1.59 14.88 0.29
C LEU A 61 -1.13 14.85 1.75
N ASN A 62 -0.91 16.04 2.32
CA ASN A 62 -0.59 16.19 3.73
C ASN A 62 -1.86 16.51 4.52
N LEU A 63 -2.24 15.63 5.44
CA LEU A 63 -3.39 15.81 6.32
C LEU A 63 -2.91 16.23 7.71
N PRO A 64 -3.61 17.20 8.35
CA PRO A 64 -3.24 17.69 9.66
C PRO A 64 -3.44 16.61 10.74
N SER A 65 -2.74 16.78 11.86
CA SER A 65 -2.94 15.99 13.08
C SER A 65 -3.86 16.69 14.06
N SER A 66 -4.36 15.94 15.02
CA SER A 66 -4.97 16.49 16.22
C SER A 66 -3.93 17.10 17.19
N SER A 67 -2.62 16.87 16.96
CA SER A 67 -1.48 17.38 17.75
C SER A 67 -0.35 17.82 16.83
N LYS A 68 0.26 19.00 17.06
CA LYS A 68 1.13 19.70 16.10
C LYS A 68 2.60 19.24 16.05
N GLU A 69 3.08 18.37 16.93
CA GLU A 69 4.53 18.19 17.14
C GLU A 69 5.10 16.83 16.74
N TYR A 70 4.32 15.99 16.06
CA TYR A 70 4.79 14.66 15.71
C TYR A 70 5.24 14.54 14.26
N PRO A 71 6.28 13.72 13.96
CA PRO A 71 6.57 13.32 12.58
C PRO A 71 5.39 12.58 11.96
N PRO A 72 5.12 12.75 10.66
CA PRO A 72 3.96 12.14 10.02
C PRO A 72 4.08 10.62 9.90
N ILE A 73 2.92 9.95 9.88
CA ILE A 73 2.79 8.61 9.31
C ILE A 73 2.60 8.79 7.80
N LEU A 74 3.48 8.17 7.00
CA LEU A 74 3.33 8.11 5.56
C LEU A 74 2.60 6.82 5.20
N ILE A 75 1.53 6.93 4.41
CA ILE A 75 0.80 5.79 3.84
C ILE A 75 0.88 5.93 2.33
N GLY A 76 1.38 4.90 1.66
CA GLY A 76 1.58 4.90 0.21
C GLY A 76 1.03 3.68 -0.47
N ALA A 77 0.72 3.82 -1.77
CA ALA A 77 0.42 2.75 -2.70
C ALA A 77 0.87 3.18 -4.10
N HIS A 78 1.38 2.26 -4.91
CA HIS A 78 1.69 2.59 -6.30
C HIS A 78 0.45 2.56 -7.19
N TYR A 79 0.47 3.39 -8.25
CA TYR A 79 -0.66 3.50 -9.16
C TYR A 79 -0.35 3.11 -10.60
N ASP A 80 0.92 2.84 -10.94
CA ASP A 80 1.29 2.20 -12.19
C ASP A 80 0.91 0.71 -12.20
N GLY A 81 1.12 0.02 -13.28
CA GLY A 81 0.86 -1.41 -13.41
C GLY A 81 1.72 -2.01 -14.51
N VAL A 82 1.89 -3.33 -14.49
CA VAL A 82 2.63 -4.05 -15.54
C VAL A 82 1.87 -4.06 -16.87
N PRO A 83 2.57 -4.06 -18.00
CA PRO A 83 1.93 -4.12 -19.33
C PRO A 83 1.00 -5.32 -19.47
N GLY A 84 -0.20 -5.08 -20.01
CA GLY A 84 -1.19 -6.11 -20.32
C GLY A 84 -1.98 -6.64 -19.13
N SER A 85 -1.73 -6.16 -17.90
CA SER A 85 -2.54 -6.45 -16.72
C SER A 85 -3.53 -5.30 -16.47
N PRO A 86 -4.83 -5.59 -16.19
CA PRO A 86 -5.74 -4.59 -15.65
C PRO A 86 -5.36 -4.15 -14.23
N ALA A 87 -4.55 -4.95 -13.53
CA ALA A 87 -3.92 -4.63 -12.25
C ALA A 87 -4.95 -4.26 -11.16
N ALA A 88 -5.95 -5.14 -10.97
CA ALA A 88 -7.02 -4.91 -10.01
C ALA A 88 -6.53 -5.06 -8.57
N ASP A 89 -5.84 -6.17 -8.28
CA ASP A 89 -5.22 -6.38 -6.98
C ASP A 89 -3.89 -5.64 -6.92
N ASP A 90 -3.09 -5.73 -7.96
CA ASP A 90 -1.76 -5.16 -8.10
C ASP A 90 -1.73 -3.87 -8.95
N ASN A 91 -1.89 -2.66 -8.38
CA ASN A 91 -2.17 -2.37 -6.99
C ASN A 91 -3.42 -1.48 -6.87
N GLY A 92 -4.46 -1.81 -7.69
CA GLY A 92 -5.75 -1.11 -7.65
C GLY A 92 -6.39 -1.14 -6.26
N THR A 93 -6.28 -2.28 -5.55
CA THR A 93 -6.80 -2.43 -4.19
C THR A 93 -6.05 -1.54 -3.19
N GLY A 94 -4.72 -1.46 -3.27
CA GLY A 94 -3.92 -0.56 -2.45
C GLY A 94 -4.30 0.89 -2.66
N VAL A 95 -4.46 1.33 -3.92
CA VAL A 95 -4.89 2.70 -4.24
C VAL A 95 -6.31 2.99 -3.74
N ALA A 96 -7.26 2.06 -3.93
CA ALA A 96 -8.64 2.24 -3.45
C ALA A 96 -8.70 2.41 -1.92
N VAL A 97 -7.94 1.59 -1.19
CA VAL A 97 -7.81 1.71 0.27
C VAL A 97 -7.10 3.00 0.67
N LEU A 98 -6.06 3.41 -0.05
CA LEU A 98 -5.36 4.68 0.18
C LEU A 98 -6.33 5.89 0.13
N LEU A 99 -7.21 5.92 -0.87
CA LEU A 99 -8.21 6.98 -1.03
C LEU A 99 -9.25 6.98 0.11
N GLU A 100 -9.71 5.82 0.55
CA GLU A 100 -10.64 5.72 1.68
C GLU A 100 -9.98 6.10 3.02
N LEU A 101 -8.70 5.76 3.22
CA LEU A 101 -7.93 6.21 4.39
C LEU A 101 -7.71 7.72 4.37
N ALA A 102 -7.41 8.31 3.20
CA ALA A 102 -7.32 9.77 3.05
C ALA A 102 -8.61 10.46 3.49
N LYS A 103 -9.75 9.99 3.01
CA LYS A 103 -11.07 10.47 3.40
C LYS A 103 -11.32 10.34 4.90
N ALA A 104 -11.04 9.17 5.47
CA ALA A 104 -11.29 8.90 6.89
C ALA A 104 -10.45 9.81 7.79
N PHE A 105 -9.15 9.97 7.51
CA PHE A 105 -8.25 10.79 8.32
C PHE A 105 -8.40 12.30 8.07
N ALA A 106 -8.90 12.71 6.92
CA ALA A 106 -9.31 14.09 6.68
C ALA A 106 -10.57 14.44 7.50
N ALA A 107 -11.57 13.54 7.52
CA ALA A 107 -12.80 13.74 8.29
C ALA A 107 -12.58 13.68 9.81
N LYS A 108 -11.65 12.84 10.26
CA LYS A 108 -11.30 12.66 11.67
C LYS A 108 -9.77 12.59 11.84
N PRO A 109 -9.11 13.75 12.01
CA PRO A 109 -7.68 13.80 12.24
C PRO A 109 -7.24 12.97 13.45
N ILE A 110 -6.17 12.19 13.27
CA ILE A 110 -5.59 11.34 14.32
C ILE A 110 -4.43 12.05 15.01
N LYS A 111 -3.83 11.40 16.01
CA LYS A 111 -2.72 11.95 16.81
C LYS A 111 -1.54 12.41 15.95
N TYR A 112 -1.15 11.62 14.95
CA TYR A 112 -0.04 11.93 14.05
C TYR A 112 -0.54 12.60 12.77
N PRO A 113 0.21 13.56 12.17
CA PRO A 113 -0.08 13.97 10.80
C PRO A 113 -0.03 12.76 9.86
N VAL A 114 -0.87 12.74 8.85
CA VAL A 114 -0.86 11.66 7.85
C VAL A 114 -0.44 12.23 6.50
N ARG A 115 0.55 11.60 5.91
CA ARG A 115 0.99 11.89 4.54
C ARG A 115 0.56 10.75 3.65
N ILE A 116 -0.37 11.00 2.75
CA ILE A 116 -0.85 10.07 1.73
C ILE A 116 0.02 10.25 0.49
N VAL A 117 0.53 9.15 -0.07
CA VAL A 117 1.38 9.21 -1.28
C VAL A 117 0.93 8.16 -2.27
N ALA A 118 0.55 8.57 -3.49
CA ALA A 118 0.41 7.65 -4.61
C ALA A 118 1.75 7.65 -5.38
N PHE A 119 2.43 6.52 -5.38
CA PHE A 119 3.73 6.35 -6.04
C PHE A 119 3.57 5.96 -7.51
N ASP A 120 4.49 6.43 -8.35
CA ASP A 120 4.62 6.04 -9.74
C ASP A 120 5.85 5.15 -9.94
N MET A 121 5.87 4.36 -11.01
CA MET A 121 7.04 3.57 -11.42
C MET A 121 7.53 2.54 -10.39
N GLU A 122 6.61 1.96 -9.62
CA GLU A 122 6.92 0.86 -8.70
C GLU A 122 7.36 -0.38 -9.48
N GLU A 123 6.58 -0.74 -10.51
CA GLU A 123 6.75 -1.92 -11.36
C GLU A 123 8.05 -1.90 -12.19
N TYR A 124 8.66 -0.74 -12.27
CA TYR A 124 9.95 -0.51 -12.93
C TYR A 124 11.13 -0.47 -11.94
N GLY A 125 10.94 -0.99 -10.74
CA GLY A 125 11.98 -1.13 -9.73
C GLY A 125 11.89 -0.10 -8.60
N LEU A 126 10.69 0.22 -8.12
CA LEU A 126 10.44 1.08 -6.95
C LEU A 126 10.92 2.53 -7.16
N LEU A 127 10.96 3.02 -8.42
CA LEU A 127 11.67 4.25 -8.76
C LEU A 127 11.05 5.50 -8.12
N GLY A 128 9.71 5.57 -8.04
CA GLY A 128 9.04 6.71 -7.44
C GLY A 128 9.21 6.77 -5.93
N SER A 129 9.07 5.64 -5.25
CA SER A 129 9.29 5.55 -3.80
C SER A 129 10.77 5.73 -3.43
N GLN A 130 11.71 5.24 -4.26
CA GLN A 130 13.14 5.48 -4.08
C GLN A 130 13.46 6.97 -4.17
N ALA A 131 13.03 7.64 -5.26
CA ALA A 131 13.26 9.08 -5.44
C ALA A 131 12.68 9.90 -4.27
N TYR A 132 11.51 9.52 -3.79
CA TYR A 132 10.87 10.23 -2.68
C TYR A 132 11.54 9.96 -1.32
N ALA A 133 11.94 8.71 -1.04
CA ALA A 133 12.66 8.37 0.17
C ALA A 133 14.02 9.09 0.25
N ASP A 134 14.73 9.18 -0.89
CA ASP A 134 16.00 9.91 -1.00
C ASP A 134 15.82 11.42 -0.76
N LEU A 135 14.77 12.03 -1.35
CA LEU A 135 14.42 13.42 -1.11
C LEU A 135 14.16 13.69 0.37
N LEU A 136 13.33 12.88 1.02
CA LEU A 136 13.04 13.02 2.44
C LEU A 136 14.30 12.90 3.30
N LYS A 137 15.20 11.98 2.94
CA LYS A 137 16.49 11.80 3.62
C LYS A 137 17.40 12.99 3.45
N GLN A 138 17.54 13.52 2.23
CA GLN A 138 18.34 14.70 1.93
C GLN A 138 17.84 15.94 2.68
N GLN A 139 16.52 16.08 2.81
CA GLN A 139 15.89 17.18 3.55
C GLN A 139 15.89 16.98 5.07
N GLY A 140 16.42 15.87 5.59
CA GLY A 140 16.41 15.56 7.01
C GLY A 140 15.00 15.36 7.58
N GLN A 141 14.00 15.07 6.74
CA GLN A 141 12.62 14.86 7.18
C GLN A 141 12.49 13.56 7.96
N ARG A 142 11.80 13.63 9.08
CA ARG A 142 11.52 12.47 9.94
C ARG A 142 10.14 11.92 9.62
N LEU A 143 10.02 10.59 9.62
CA LEU A 143 8.74 9.88 9.60
C LEU A 143 8.54 9.14 10.91
N ARG A 144 7.31 9.09 11.41
CA ARG A 144 6.91 8.24 12.53
C ARG A 144 6.90 6.77 12.09
N LEU A 145 6.36 6.53 10.89
CA LEU A 145 6.23 5.22 10.26
C LEU A 145 5.91 5.44 8.77
N MET A 146 6.45 4.59 7.90
CA MET A 146 5.97 4.45 6.53
C MET A 146 5.22 3.13 6.38
N ILE A 147 4.06 3.17 5.73
CA ILE A 147 3.20 2.02 5.43
C ILE A 147 2.99 1.95 3.93
N SER A 148 3.46 0.88 3.29
CA SER A 148 3.10 0.56 1.90
C SER A 148 1.87 -0.34 1.90
N LEU A 149 0.88 0.01 1.10
CA LEU A 149 -0.30 -0.80 0.80
C LEU A 149 -0.05 -1.53 -0.51
N GLU A 150 0.01 -2.88 -0.46
CA GLU A 150 0.46 -3.71 -1.55
C GLU A 150 -0.45 -4.93 -1.72
N MET A 151 -1.31 -4.93 -2.74
CA MET A 151 -2.26 -6.03 -2.97
C MET A 151 -3.03 -6.40 -1.70
N LEU A 152 -4.30 -6.02 -1.61
CA LEU A 152 -5.10 -6.13 -0.38
C LEU A 152 -6.41 -6.91 -0.58
N GLY A 153 -6.65 -7.41 -1.80
CA GLY A 153 -7.99 -7.84 -2.21
C GLY A 153 -8.16 -9.32 -2.47
N TYR A 154 -7.09 -10.10 -2.66
CA TYR A 154 -7.22 -11.52 -2.94
C TYR A 154 -7.29 -12.35 -1.65
N CYS A 155 -8.30 -13.23 -1.56
CA CYS A 155 -8.54 -14.05 -0.40
C CYS A 155 -9.00 -15.46 -0.83
N ASP A 156 -8.36 -16.51 -0.30
CA ASP A 156 -8.69 -17.89 -0.55
C ASP A 156 -8.73 -18.69 0.76
N ASP A 157 -9.90 -19.25 1.11
CA ASP A 157 -10.12 -20.04 2.32
C ASP A 157 -9.78 -21.53 2.14
N SER A 158 -9.36 -21.96 0.94
CA SER A 158 -9.02 -23.35 0.65
C SER A 158 -7.78 -23.79 1.44
N PRO A 159 -7.69 -25.05 1.89
CA PRO A 159 -6.47 -25.59 2.47
C PRO A 159 -5.29 -25.50 1.46
N ASN A 160 -4.11 -25.19 1.96
CA ASN A 160 -2.86 -25.03 1.18
C ASN A 160 -2.92 -23.93 0.10
N SER A 161 -3.81 -22.95 0.24
CA SER A 161 -3.90 -21.79 -0.67
C SER A 161 -2.83 -20.74 -0.39
N GLN A 162 -2.08 -20.86 0.71
CA GLN A 162 -0.98 -19.94 1.05
C GLN A 162 0.36 -20.64 0.92
N ARG A 163 1.26 -19.99 0.16
CA ARG A 163 2.67 -20.40 0.03
C ARG A 163 3.58 -19.47 0.83
N TYR A 164 4.78 -19.95 1.16
CA TYR A 164 5.76 -19.19 1.94
C TYR A 164 7.18 -19.42 1.44
N PRO A 165 8.13 -18.51 1.68
CA PRO A 165 9.53 -18.81 1.64
C PRO A 165 9.87 -19.97 2.59
N ALA A 166 10.84 -20.81 2.19
CA ALA A 166 11.20 -22.02 2.92
C ALA A 166 11.43 -21.77 4.42
N GLY A 167 10.78 -22.58 5.26
CA GLY A 167 10.89 -22.53 6.72
C GLY A 167 9.85 -21.66 7.42
N LEU A 168 9.13 -20.78 6.71
CA LEU A 168 8.07 -19.94 7.31
C LEU A 168 6.73 -20.67 7.39
N GLU A 169 6.50 -21.68 6.58
CA GLU A 169 5.24 -22.46 6.52
C GLU A 169 4.86 -23.12 7.85
N ARG A 170 5.84 -23.34 8.74
CA ARG A 170 5.62 -23.93 10.07
C ARG A 170 5.03 -22.96 11.10
N PHE A 171 5.10 -21.65 10.81
CA PHE A 171 4.75 -20.61 11.77
C PHE A 171 3.47 -19.84 11.40
N TYR A 172 2.97 -20.03 10.18
CA TYR A 172 1.88 -19.26 9.62
C TYR A 172 0.77 -20.16 9.05
N PRO A 173 -0.48 -19.62 8.89
CA PRO A 173 -1.62 -20.38 8.37
C PRO A 173 -1.38 -20.90 6.95
N ASP A 174 -1.93 -22.06 6.62
CA ASP A 174 -1.91 -22.68 5.28
C ASP A 174 -2.99 -22.10 4.33
N ARG A 175 -3.87 -21.23 4.83
CA ARG A 175 -4.95 -20.61 4.05
C ARG A 175 -4.68 -19.14 3.79
N GLY A 176 -4.90 -18.73 2.56
CA GLY A 176 -4.72 -17.36 2.08
C GLY A 176 -5.88 -16.42 2.46
N ASN A 177 -6.28 -16.34 3.73
CA ASN A 177 -7.43 -15.58 4.21
C ASN A 177 -7.09 -14.58 5.33
N PHE A 178 -5.88 -14.03 5.29
CA PHE A 178 -5.40 -13.03 6.25
C PHE A 178 -4.65 -11.91 5.52
N ILE A 179 -4.50 -10.77 6.17
CA ILE A 179 -3.60 -9.71 5.74
C ILE A 179 -2.26 -9.84 6.49
N ALA A 180 -1.14 -9.68 5.79
CA ALA A 180 0.20 -9.75 6.34
C ALA A 180 0.79 -8.35 6.55
N LEU A 181 1.46 -8.14 7.67
CA LEU A 181 2.26 -6.95 7.99
C LEU A 181 3.74 -7.36 7.97
N ILE A 182 4.52 -6.83 7.05
CA ILE A 182 5.94 -7.15 6.91
C ILE A 182 6.74 -5.88 7.19
N GLY A 183 7.53 -5.86 8.27
CA GLY A 183 8.22 -4.64 8.68
C GLY A 183 9.60 -4.88 9.25
N ASN A 184 10.48 -3.86 9.17
CA ASN A 184 11.80 -3.95 9.77
C ASN A 184 11.74 -4.00 11.31
N LEU A 185 12.81 -4.49 11.95
CA LEU A 185 12.83 -4.66 13.41
C LEU A 185 12.53 -3.38 14.19
N THR A 186 12.85 -2.21 13.63
CA THR A 186 12.53 -0.93 14.27
C THR A 186 11.03 -0.66 14.33
N ALA A 187 10.22 -1.34 13.48
CA ALA A 187 8.76 -1.26 13.45
C ALA A 187 8.06 -2.35 14.30
N LEU A 188 8.80 -3.20 15.03
CA LEU A 188 8.24 -4.37 15.73
C LEU A 188 7.07 -4.01 16.67
N THR A 189 7.19 -2.94 17.43
CA THR A 189 6.11 -2.49 18.36
C THR A 189 4.86 -2.05 17.60
N ASP A 190 5.03 -1.46 16.40
CA ASP A 190 3.94 -1.04 15.55
C ASP A 190 3.29 -2.24 14.87
N LEU A 191 4.07 -3.22 14.40
CA LEU A 191 3.56 -4.50 13.87
C LEU A 191 2.63 -5.20 14.86
N ILE A 192 3.06 -5.32 16.13
CA ILE A 192 2.27 -5.96 17.19
C ILE A 192 0.96 -5.20 17.45
N LYS A 193 1.03 -3.86 17.57
CA LYS A 193 -0.14 -3.01 17.81
C LYS A 193 -1.14 -3.07 16.64
N LEU A 194 -0.64 -2.89 15.41
CA LEU A 194 -1.48 -2.92 14.21
C LEU A 194 -2.17 -4.28 14.05
N ARG A 195 -1.40 -5.39 14.17
CA ARG A 195 -1.97 -6.74 14.15
C ARG A 195 -3.09 -6.91 15.17
N GLY A 196 -2.86 -6.51 16.42
CA GLY A 196 -3.85 -6.62 17.48
C GLY A 196 -5.14 -5.84 17.18
N ASN A 197 -5.02 -4.61 16.68
CA ASN A 197 -6.16 -3.77 16.33
C ASN A 197 -6.89 -4.27 15.09
N ILE A 198 -6.19 -4.72 14.04
CA ILE A 198 -6.79 -5.30 12.84
C ILE A 198 -7.56 -6.58 13.18
N ARG A 199 -6.99 -7.48 13.99
CA ARG A 199 -7.70 -8.66 14.48
C ARG A 199 -8.91 -8.30 15.31
N GLY A 200 -8.80 -7.29 16.17
CA GLY A 200 -9.91 -6.77 16.96
C GLY A 200 -11.05 -6.19 16.14
N SER A 201 -10.82 -5.81 14.88
CA SER A 201 -11.87 -5.38 13.93
C SER A 201 -12.54 -6.54 13.17
N GLY A 202 -12.09 -7.79 13.37
CA GLY A 202 -12.63 -8.99 12.74
C GLY A 202 -11.85 -9.49 11.52
N THR A 203 -10.77 -8.79 11.10
CA THR A 203 -9.95 -9.24 9.97
C THR A 203 -8.76 -10.07 10.46
N LYS A 204 -8.57 -11.26 9.88
CA LYS A 204 -7.39 -12.09 10.18
C LYS A 204 -6.12 -11.34 9.74
N CYS A 205 -5.11 -11.34 10.61
CA CYS A 205 -3.89 -10.59 10.36
C CYS A 205 -2.68 -11.30 10.96
N GLU A 206 -1.62 -11.44 10.18
CA GLU A 206 -0.32 -11.97 10.62
C GLU A 206 0.78 -10.92 10.45
N PHE A 207 1.93 -11.10 11.10
CA PHE A 207 3.05 -10.20 10.92
C PHE A 207 4.38 -10.93 10.85
N LEU A 208 5.31 -10.39 10.08
CA LEU A 208 6.67 -10.87 9.93
C LEU A 208 7.64 -9.70 10.21
N PRO A 209 8.37 -9.73 11.35
CA PRO A 209 9.47 -8.81 11.58
C PRO A 209 10.70 -9.26 10.78
N VAL A 210 11.27 -8.35 10.00
CA VAL A 210 12.35 -8.67 9.07
C VAL A 210 13.65 -8.01 9.53
N PRO A 211 14.71 -8.80 9.80
CA PRO A 211 16.03 -8.27 10.10
C PRO A 211 16.77 -7.81 8.82
N SER A 212 17.86 -7.09 9.00
CA SER A 212 18.79 -6.72 7.92
C SER A 212 18.12 -6.10 6.69
N ARG A 213 17.09 -5.27 6.90
CA ARG A 213 16.32 -4.62 5.82
C ARG A 213 15.75 -5.59 4.79
N GLY A 214 15.45 -6.82 5.17
CA GLY A 214 14.85 -7.82 4.28
C GLY A 214 15.80 -8.56 3.36
N THR A 215 17.12 -8.33 3.43
CA THR A 215 18.09 -8.98 2.51
C THR A 215 18.17 -10.50 2.68
N ILE A 216 17.78 -11.02 3.85
CA ILE A 216 17.76 -12.47 4.14
C ILE A 216 16.57 -13.16 3.43
N VAL A 217 15.45 -12.45 3.28
CA VAL A 217 14.26 -12.94 2.58
C VAL A 217 13.87 -11.90 1.52
N PRO A 218 14.47 -11.94 0.32
CA PRO A 218 14.32 -10.88 -0.70
C PRO A 218 12.87 -10.57 -1.07
N GLN A 219 11.98 -11.56 -0.99
CA GLN A 219 10.54 -11.39 -1.26
C GLN A 219 9.87 -10.36 -0.33
N THR A 220 10.46 -10.10 0.83
CA THR A 220 9.96 -9.08 1.77
C THR A 220 10.28 -7.64 1.35
N ARG A 221 10.98 -7.45 0.22
CA ARG A 221 11.41 -6.14 -0.29
C ARG A 221 10.66 -5.69 -1.56
N LEU A 222 9.69 -6.47 -2.00
CA LEU A 222 8.98 -6.27 -3.26
C LEU A 222 7.79 -5.32 -3.06
N SER A 223 8.04 -4.08 -2.62
CA SER A 223 7.11 -2.95 -2.63
C SER A 223 7.79 -1.66 -2.14
N ASP A 224 7.09 -0.55 -2.22
CA ASP A 224 7.50 0.82 -1.93
C ASP A 224 8.11 1.08 -0.54
N HIS A 225 7.93 0.20 0.44
CA HIS A 225 8.55 0.31 1.76
C HIS A 225 10.06 0.03 1.76
N ALA A 226 10.56 -0.74 0.78
CA ALA A 226 11.97 -1.17 0.75
C ALA A 226 12.96 -0.01 0.59
N PRO A 227 12.75 0.98 -0.30
CA PRO A 227 13.59 2.19 -0.37
C PRO A 227 13.64 2.97 0.95
N PHE A 228 12.54 2.98 1.70
CA PHE A 228 12.52 3.62 3.02
C PHE A 228 13.35 2.85 4.04
N TRP A 229 13.39 1.50 3.99
CA TRP A 229 14.33 0.71 4.79
C TRP A 229 15.79 1.06 4.49
N ASP A 230 16.12 1.21 3.20
CA ASP A 230 17.47 1.53 2.75
C ASP A 230 17.89 2.93 3.21
N ASN A 231 16.96 3.86 3.27
CA ASN A 231 17.15 5.20 3.80
C ASN A 231 17.10 5.29 5.35
N GLY A 232 16.93 4.15 6.04
CA GLY A 232 16.95 4.06 7.49
C GLY A 232 15.64 4.41 8.19
N TYR A 233 14.54 4.53 7.44
CA TYR A 233 13.23 4.76 8.02
C TYR A 233 12.63 3.49 8.62
N ARG A 234 11.77 3.70 9.61
CA ARG A 234 10.84 2.70 10.10
C ARG A 234 9.73 2.53 9.05
N ALA A 235 9.62 1.34 8.47
CA ALA A 235 8.64 1.09 7.42
C ALA A 235 8.10 -0.34 7.45
N MET A 236 6.92 -0.53 6.86
CA MET A 236 6.30 -1.84 6.67
C MET A 236 5.47 -1.87 5.39
N MET A 237 5.28 -3.07 4.87
CA MET A 237 4.33 -3.41 3.83
C MET A 237 3.12 -4.10 4.46
N ILE A 238 1.93 -3.79 3.97
CA ILE A 238 0.68 -4.49 4.28
C ILE A 238 0.21 -5.14 3.00
N THR A 239 0.06 -6.47 3.01
CA THR A 239 -0.19 -7.23 1.77
C THR A 239 -1.04 -8.47 2.02
N ASP A 240 -1.77 -8.90 1.01
CA ASP A 240 -2.38 -10.23 0.96
C ASP A 240 -1.38 -11.34 0.59
N THR A 241 -0.10 -10.96 0.40
CA THR A 241 1.04 -11.82 0.07
C THR A 241 1.26 -12.09 -1.43
N ALA A 242 0.57 -11.37 -2.31
CA ALA A 242 0.81 -11.34 -3.76
C ALA A 242 0.95 -12.74 -4.39
N PHE A 243 1.98 -12.98 -5.19
CA PHE A 243 2.24 -14.25 -5.90
C PHE A 243 2.35 -15.50 -5.01
N MET A 244 2.46 -15.33 -3.69
CA MET A 244 2.44 -16.46 -2.74
C MET A 244 1.02 -17.00 -2.51
N ARG A 245 0.00 -16.30 -3.02
CA ARG A 245 -1.42 -16.64 -2.86
C ARG A 245 -2.20 -16.42 -4.15
N ASN A 246 -2.05 -15.24 -4.78
CA ASN A 246 -2.84 -14.80 -5.92
C ASN A 246 -2.27 -15.35 -7.24
N PRO A 247 -2.99 -16.25 -7.96
CA PRO A 247 -2.55 -16.77 -9.26
C PRO A 247 -2.67 -15.74 -10.40
N HIS A 248 -3.30 -14.60 -10.15
CA HIS A 248 -3.52 -13.54 -11.14
C HIS A 248 -2.44 -12.47 -11.11
N TYR A 249 -1.47 -12.56 -10.19
CA TYR A 249 -0.36 -11.60 -10.06
C TYR A 249 0.36 -11.40 -11.39
N HIS A 250 0.45 -10.13 -11.85
CA HIS A 250 1.03 -9.73 -13.14
C HIS A 250 0.40 -10.39 -14.38
N GLN A 251 -0.87 -10.81 -14.30
CA GLN A 251 -1.57 -11.46 -15.40
C GLN A 251 -2.71 -10.60 -15.95
N ALA A 252 -3.10 -10.84 -17.20
CA ALA A 252 -4.29 -10.24 -17.81
C ALA A 252 -5.61 -10.64 -17.09
N SER A 253 -5.54 -11.63 -16.21
CA SER A 253 -6.65 -12.09 -15.37
C SER A 253 -6.73 -11.39 -14.01
N ASP A 254 -5.82 -10.44 -13.69
CA ASP A 254 -5.94 -9.60 -12.47
C ASP A 254 -7.03 -8.55 -12.66
N ARG A 255 -8.26 -8.94 -12.34
CA ARG A 255 -9.50 -8.20 -12.59
C ARG A 255 -10.33 -8.07 -11.31
N ILE A 256 -11.29 -7.13 -11.31
CA ILE A 256 -12.17 -6.88 -10.15
C ILE A 256 -12.92 -8.15 -9.73
N GLU A 257 -13.30 -9.00 -10.69
CA GLU A 257 -14.04 -10.23 -10.44
C GLU A 257 -13.24 -11.29 -9.65
N THR A 258 -11.91 -11.18 -9.61
CA THR A 258 -11.04 -12.08 -8.84
C THR A 258 -10.87 -11.65 -7.38
N LEU A 259 -11.31 -10.45 -7.03
CA LEU A 259 -11.16 -9.87 -5.70
C LEU A 259 -12.27 -10.31 -4.74
N ASN A 260 -11.92 -10.45 -3.47
CA ASN A 260 -12.88 -10.56 -2.39
C ASN A 260 -13.14 -9.18 -1.76
N LEU A 261 -14.19 -8.50 -2.22
CA LEU A 261 -14.52 -7.15 -1.77
C LEU A 261 -14.93 -7.08 -0.28
N ASP A 262 -15.41 -8.17 0.32
CA ASP A 262 -15.72 -8.20 1.76
C ASP A 262 -14.42 -8.26 2.57
N PHE A 263 -13.45 -9.05 2.11
CA PHE A 263 -12.10 -9.08 2.69
C PHE A 263 -11.42 -7.71 2.57
N LEU A 264 -11.42 -7.10 1.38
CA LEU A 264 -10.85 -5.77 1.13
C LEU A 264 -11.49 -4.70 2.04
N ALA A 265 -12.82 -4.69 2.18
CA ALA A 265 -13.52 -3.78 3.07
C ALA A 265 -13.17 -4.02 4.55
N GLY A 266 -13.01 -5.29 4.95
CA GLY A 266 -12.53 -5.67 6.27
C GLY A 266 -11.11 -5.16 6.54
N VAL A 267 -10.20 -5.33 5.57
CA VAL A 267 -8.81 -4.81 5.63
C VAL A 267 -8.81 -3.29 5.76
N CYS A 268 -9.53 -2.58 4.90
CA CYS A 268 -9.61 -1.11 4.93
C CYS A 268 -10.10 -0.60 6.29
N ARG A 269 -11.19 -1.16 6.82
CA ARG A 269 -11.72 -0.81 8.14
C ARG A 269 -10.74 -1.13 9.26
N GLY A 270 -10.09 -2.30 9.18
CA GLY A 270 -9.06 -2.71 10.14
C GLY A 270 -7.88 -1.74 10.17
N LEU A 271 -7.43 -1.28 9.01
CA LEU A 271 -6.33 -0.31 8.86
C LEU A 271 -6.71 1.07 9.41
N GLU A 272 -7.91 1.59 9.08
CA GLU A 272 -8.42 2.84 9.63
C GLU A 272 -8.38 2.83 11.16
N ILE A 273 -8.93 1.78 11.78
CA ILE A 273 -8.95 1.62 13.24
C ILE A 273 -7.53 1.49 13.81
N ALA A 274 -6.70 0.66 13.18
CA ALA A 274 -5.38 0.33 13.70
C ALA A 274 -4.40 1.52 13.62
N ILE A 275 -4.39 2.25 12.51
CA ILE A 275 -3.56 3.44 12.32
C ILE A 275 -4.05 4.57 13.22
N GLY A 276 -5.37 4.72 13.36
CA GLY A 276 -5.97 5.73 14.24
C GLY A 276 -5.63 5.55 15.73
N ARG A 277 -5.15 4.36 16.13
CA ARG A 277 -4.77 4.03 17.52
C ARG A 277 -3.25 3.99 17.77
N LEU A 278 -2.41 4.35 16.80
CA LEU A 278 -0.98 4.45 16.99
C LEU A 278 -0.60 5.64 17.88
#